data_04bb5d9606258ae52be26658f336238a
#
_entry.id   04bb5d9606258ae52be26658f336238a
#
_cell.length_a   1.000
_cell.length_b   1.000
_cell.length_c   1.000
_cell.angle_alpha   90.00
_cell.angle_beta   90.00
_cell.angle_gamma   90.00
#
_symmetry.space_group_name_H-M   'P 1'
#
loop_
_entity.id
_entity.type
_entity.pdbx_description
1 polymer ?
#
loop_
_entity_poly.entity_id
_entity_poly.type
_entity_poly.pdbx_seq_one_letter_code
_entity_poly.pdbx_strand_id
1 'polypeptide(L)'
;MMAVIFEVWPAEGRREDYLRLAAELKGELVKMEGFISVERFESLYEEGKLLSLQFWRDDASIARWRNHMEHRRAQAIGRGGWLRDYSLRIAEVVRDYGMTDRAEAPSDAVAMPRDPAPAA
;
A
#
# COMPACT_ATOMS: atom_id res chain seq x y z
N MET A 1 -13.83 2.06 -3.52
CA MET A 1 -12.48 2.25 -2.96
C MET A 1 -11.51 1.26 -3.56
N MET A 2 -10.35 1.73 -3.94
CA MET A 2 -9.33 0.94 -4.59
C MET A 2 -8.12 0.79 -3.69
N ALA A 3 -7.44 -0.36 -3.78
CA ALA A 3 -6.20 -0.62 -3.06
C ALA A 3 -5.04 -0.73 -4.06
N VAL A 4 -3.92 -0.11 -3.72
CA VAL A 4 -2.66 -0.29 -4.44
C VAL A 4 -1.73 -1.10 -3.56
N ILE A 5 -1.39 -2.28 -4.02
CA ILE A 5 -0.55 -3.24 -3.29
C ILE A 5 0.80 -3.27 -4.01
N PHE A 6 1.78 -2.60 -3.44
CA PHE A 6 3.11 -2.48 -4.03
C PHE A 6 4.12 -3.24 -3.17
N GLU A 7 4.52 -4.40 -3.68
CA GLU A 7 5.57 -5.19 -3.06
C GLU A 7 6.90 -4.80 -3.69
N VAL A 8 7.92 -4.59 -2.87
CA VAL A 8 9.20 -4.09 -3.38
C VAL A 8 10.36 -4.75 -2.66
N TRP A 9 11.40 -5.05 -3.43
CA TRP A 9 12.68 -5.56 -2.92
C TRP A 9 13.75 -4.54 -3.27
N PRO A 10 14.15 -3.68 -2.31
CA PRO A 10 15.26 -2.76 -2.55
C PRO A 10 16.53 -3.55 -2.88
N ALA A 11 17.34 -2.99 -3.77
CA ALA A 11 18.64 -3.56 -4.07
C ALA A 11 19.53 -3.51 -2.83
N GLU A 12 20.52 -4.40 -2.76
CA GLU A 12 21.45 -4.45 -1.65
C GLU A 12 22.09 -3.08 -1.42
N GLY A 13 22.05 -2.62 -0.16
CA GLY A 13 22.60 -1.32 0.22
C GLY A 13 21.73 -0.13 -0.17
N ARG A 14 20.54 -0.34 -0.77
CA ARG A 14 19.67 0.73 -1.24
C ARG A 14 18.38 0.91 -0.43
N ARG A 15 18.20 0.16 0.63
CA ARG A 15 17.00 0.24 1.46
C ARG A 15 16.75 1.66 1.97
N GLU A 16 17.77 2.31 2.50
CA GLU A 16 17.63 3.67 3.04
C GLU A 16 17.32 4.69 1.95
N ASP A 17 17.93 4.56 0.78
CA ASP A 17 17.64 5.42 -0.36
C ASP A 17 16.18 5.27 -0.78
N TYR A 18 15.69 4.04 -0.85
CA TYR A 18 14.30 3.78 -1.18
C TYR A 18 13.35 4.39 -0.15
N LEU A 19 13.61 4.18 1.14
CA LEU A 19 12.76 4.71 2.21
C LEU A 19 12.74 6.23 2.23
N ARG A 20 13.85 6.87 1.91
CA ARG A 20 13.94 8.33 1.82
C ARG A 20 13.10 8.85 0.66
N LEU A 21 13.21 8.22 -0.51
CA LEU A 21 12.38 8.57 -1.67
C LEU A 21 10.90 8.38 -1.36
N ALA A 22 10.56 7.29 -0.69
CA ALA A 22 9.19 6.99 -0.30
C ALA A 22 8.62 8.06 0.65
N ALA A 23 9.44 8.55 1.58
CA ALA A 23 9.05 9.62 2.49
C ALA A 23 8.81 10.94 1.74
N GLU A 24 9.66 11.27 0.77
CA GLU A 24 9.48 12.46 -0.08
C GLU A 24 8.19 12.35 -0.89
N LEU A 25 7.95 11.19 -1.49
CA LEU A 25 6.75 10.96 -2.30
C LEU A 25 5.48 11.01 -1.46
N LYS A 26 5.54 10.61 -0.19
CA LYS A 26 4.39 10.71 0.70
C LYS A 26 3.91 12.15 0.83
N GLY A 27 4.82 13.12 0.88
CA GLY A 27 4.47 14.53 0.94
C GLY A 27 3.67 15.02 -0.27
N GLU A 28 3.94 14.46 -1.44
CA GLU A 28 3.19 14.76 -2.67
C GLU A 28 1.89 13.96 -2.72
N LEU A 29 1.95 12.71 -2.31
CA LEU A 29 0.84 11.77 -2.35
C LEU A 29 -0.37 12.25 -1.54
N VAL A 30 -0.14 12.75 -0.34
CA VAL A 30 -1.22 13.22 0.56
C VAL A 30 -1.99 14.41 0.00
N LYS A 31 -1.45 15.10 -1.00
CA LYS A 31 -2.10 16.25 -1.65
C LYS A 31 -2.94 15.84 -2.86
N MET A 32 -2.85 14.59 -3.29
CA MET A 32 -3.58 14.12 -4.47
C MET A 32 -5.07 13.94 -4.17
N GLU A 33 -5.91 14.42 -5.08
CA GLU A 33 -7.35 14.20 -4.97
C GLU A 33 -7.66 12.71 -5.05
N GLY A 34 -8.51 12.24 -4.16
CA GLY A 34 -8.92 10.83 -4.09
C GLY A 34 -8.00 9.96 -3.27
N PHE A 35 -6.89 10.47 -2.80
CA PHE A 35 -6.01 9.72 -1.90
C PHE A 35 -6.68 9.55 -0.53
N ILE A 36 -6.58 8.33 0.03
CA ILE A 36 -7.13 8.02 1.35
C ILE A 36 -6.02 7.77 2.36
N SER A 37 -5.16 6.80 2.11
CA SER A 37 -4.10 6.46 3.07
C SER A 37 -2.95 5.69 2.43
N VAL A 38 -1.80 5.71 3.10
CA VAL A 38 -0.65 4.89 2.76
C VAL A 38 0.03 4.43 4.04
N GLU A 39 0.45 3.18 4.03
CA GLU A 39 1.26 2.63 5.11
C GLU A 39 2.25 1.62 4.53
N ARG A 40 3.42 1.54 5.13
CA ARG A 40 4.45 0.60 4.72
C ARG A 40 4.65 -0.45 5.78
N PHE A 41 4.93 -1.66 5.31
CA PHE A 41 5.08 -2.85 6.14
C PHE A 41 6.34 -3.59 5.73
N GLU A 42 6.92 -4.28 6.67
CA GLU A 42 8.04 -5.18 6.41
C GLU A 42 7.56 -6.62 6.50
N SER A 43 7.97 -7.45 5.56
CA SER A 43 7.58 -8.86 5.55
C SER A 43 8.18 -9.60 6.74
N LEU A 44 7.38 -10.42 7.40
CA LEU A 44 7.87 -11.32 8.45
C LEU A 44 8.40 -12.64 7.89
N TYR A 45 8.10 -12.93 6.62
CA TYR A 45 8.48 -14.19 5.99
C TYR A 45 9.64 -14.06 5.02
N GLU A 46 9.85 -12.89 4.47
CA GLU A 46 10.87 -12.70 3.44
C GLU A 46 11.72 -11.48 3.78
N GLU A 47 13.00 -11.73 4.06
CA GLU A 47 13.95 -10.69 4.40
C GLU A 47 14.12 -9.71 3.25
N GLY A 48 14.12 -8.42 3.56
CA GLY A 48 14.33 -7.35 2.58
C GLY A 48 13.13 -6.98 1.75
N LYS A 49 11.99 -7.65 1.97
CA LYS A 49 10.75 -7.33 1.25
C LYS A 49 9.93 -6.31 2.02
N LEU A 50 9.51 -5.26 1.34
CA LEU A 50 8.64 -4.22 1.89
C LEU A 50 7.34 -4.19 1.12
N LEU A 51 6.27 -3.76 1.79
CA LEU A 51 4.97 -3.55 1.20
C LEU A 51 4.55 -2.10 1.42
N SER A 52 4.11 -1.44 0.34
CA SER A 52 3.40 -0.17 0.41
C SER A 52 1.94 -0.46 0.08
N LEU A 53 1.06 -0.17 1.02
CA LEU A 53 -0.38 -0.36 0.85
C LEU A 53 -1.05 1.01 0.84
N GLN A 54 -1.70 1.32 -0.28
CA GLN A 54 -2.41 2.58 -0.45
C GLN A 54 -3.89 2.32 -0.68
N PHE A 55 -4.72 3.22 -0.18
CA PHE A 55 -6.15 3.22 -0.49
C PHE A 55 -6.53 4.52 -1.19
N TRP A 56 -7.38 4.40 -2.19
CA TRP A 56 -7.81 5.49 -3.06
C TRP A 56 -9.31 5.43 -3.29
N ARG A 57 -9.91 6.60 -3.55
CA ARG A 57 -11.33 6.70 -3.84
C ARG A 57 -11.72 5.91 -5.10
N ASP A 58 -10.92 6.05 -6.17
CA ASP A 58 -11.23 5.46 -7.47
C ASP A 58 -9.96 5.26 -8.32
N ASP A 59 -10.11 4.54 -9.42
CA ASP A 59 -9.02 4.25 -10.34
C ASP A 59 -8.51 5.50 -11.07
N ALA A 60 -9.40 6.45 -11.35
CA ALA A 60 -9.01 7.71 -12.01
C ALA A 60 -8.02 8.50 -11.15
N SER A 61 -8.22 8.52 -9.84
CA SER A 61 -7.28 9.16 -8.91
C SER A 61 -5.92 8.48 -8.93
N ILE A 62 -5.91 7.16 -8.98
CA ILE A 62 -4.66 6.38 -9.09
C ILE A 62 -3.95 6.71 -10.40
N ALA A 63 -4.69 6.85 -11.50
CA ALA A 63 -4.12 7.19 -12.80
C ALA A 63 -3.44 8.56 -12.77
N ARG A 64 -4.04 9.54 -12.13
CA ARG A 64 -3.45 10.87 -11.97
C ARG A 64 -2.13 10.79 -11.19
N TRP A 65 -2.12 10.03 -10.10
CA TRP A 65 -0.92 9.82 -9.31
C TRP A 65 0.17 9.11 -10.10
N ARG A 66 -0.18 8.07 -10.83
CA ARG A 66 0.75 7.31 -11.66
C ARG A 66 1.46 8.22 -12.67
N ASN A 67 0.71 9.07 -13.33
CA ASN A 67 1.27 10.01 -14.30
C ASN A 67 2.18 11.04 -13.65
N HIS A 68 1.82 11.49 -12.46
CA HIS A 68 2.64 12.40 -11.66
C HIS A 68 3.96 11.74 -11.23
N MET A 69 3.89 10.46 -10.86
CA MET A 69 5.05 9.70 -10.37
C MET A 69 6.02 9.25 -11.45
N GLU A 70 5.58 9.10 -12.69
CA GLU A 70 6.42 8.56 -13.75
C GLU A 70 7.75 9.29 -13.88
N HIS A 71 7.72 10.61 -13.81
CA HIS A 71 8.92 11.42 -13.89
C HIS A 71 9.88 11.16 -12.71
N ARG A 72 9.35 11.07 -11.49
CA ARG A 72 10.13 10.81 -10.29
C ARG A 72 10.72 9.41 -10.28
N ARG A 73 9.93 8.44 -10.72
CA ARG A 73 10.35 7.05 -10.81
C ARG A 73 11.48 6.90 -11.84
N ALA A 74 11.36 7.55 -12.99
CA ALA A 74 12.39 7.53 -14.02
C ALA A 74 13.71 8.08 -13.50
N GLN A 75 13.67 9.16 -12.71
CA GLN A 75 14.87 9.73 -12.10
C GLN A 75 15.53 8.74 -11.13
N ALA A 76 14.73 8.08 -10.28
CA ALA A 76 15.24 7.13 -9.30
C ALA A 76 15.87 5.90 -9.97
N ILE A 77 15.22 5.36 -10.99
CA ILE A 77 15.73 4.22 -11.76
C ILE A 77 17.00 4.60 -12.52
N GLY A 78 17.02 5.80 -13.12
CA GLY A 78 18.17 6.30 -13.85
C GLY A 78 19.41 6.51 -12.98
N ARG A 79 19.26 6.55 -11.66
CA ARG A 79 20.37 6.72 -10.71
C ARG A 79 20.98 5.40 -10.24
N GLY A 80 20.64 4.28 -10.86
CA GLY A 80 21.38 3.05 -10.65
C GLY A 80 20.70 1.97 -9.83
N GLY A 81 19.49 1.60 -10.22
CA GLY A 81 18.92 0.35 -9.77
C GLY A 81 18.69 0.24 -8.26
N TRP A 82 17.86 1.13 -7.71
CA TRP A 82 17.51 1.07 -6.30
C TRP A 82 16.63 -0.13 -5.95
N LEU A 83 15.99 -0.74 -6.95
CA LEU A 83 15.11 -1.87 -6.74
C LEU A 83 15.67 -3.13 -7.39
N ARG A 84 15.68 -4.22 -6.64
CA ARG A 84 15.99 -5.53 -7.19
C ARG A 84 14.80 -6.10 -7.93
N ASP A 85 13.60 -5.86 -7.40
CA ASP A 85 12.35 -6.33 -7.99
C ASP A 85 11.17 -5.56 -7.39
N TYR A 86 10.04 -5.58 -8.07
CA TYR A 86 8.79 -5.08 -7.52
C TYR A 86 7.60 -5.79 -8.16
N SER A 87 6.47 -5.77 -7.47
CA SER A 87 5.19 -6.26 -7.98
C SER A 87 4.10 -5.27 -7.58
N LEU A 88 3.29 -4.88 -8.53
CA LEU A 88 2.22 -3.92 -8.32
C LEU A 88 0.87 -4.54 -8.66
N ARG A 89 -0.07 -4.46 -7.72
CA ARG A 89 -1.45 -4.89 -7.94
C ARG A 89 -2.39 -3.78 -7.59
N ILE A 90 -3.39 -3.57 -8.45
CA ILE A 90 -4.51 -2.66 -8.20
C ILE A 90 -5.71 -3.55 -7.97
N ALA A 91 -6.41 -3.35 -6.86
CA ALA A 91 -7.54 -4.18 -6.48
C ALA A 91 -8.72 -3.31 -6.04
N GLU A 92 -9.91 -3.74 -6.38
CA GLU A 92 -11.11 -3.11 -5.85
C GLU A 92 -11.44 -3.69 -4.48
N VAL A 93 -11.72 -2.83 -3.52
CA VAL A 93 -12.15 -3.26 -2.18
C VAL A 93 -13.61 -3.61 -2.24
N VAL A 94 -13.92 -4.89 -2.15
CA VAL A 94 -15.29 -5.40 -2.25
C VAL A 94 -16.06 -5.15 -0.96
N ARG A 95 -15.40 -5.34 0.18
CA ARG A 95 -15.98 -5.09 1.50
C ARG A 95 -14.92 -4.51 2.40
N ASP A 96 -15.34 -3.61 3.26
CA ASP A 96 -14.48 -2.99 4.27
C ASP A 96 -15.24 -3.00 5.59
N TYR A 97 -14.85 -3.85 6.49
CA TYR A 97 -15.48 -3.95 7.81
C TYR A 97 -14.46 -4.38 8.86
N GLY A 98 -14.79 -4.09 10.10
CA GLY A 98 -13.90 -4.37 11.22
C GLY A 98 -14.65 -4.99 12.38
N MET A 99 -14.00 -5.01 13.51
CA MET A 99 -14.58 -5.57 14.73
C MET A 99 -15.83 -4.80 15.19
N THR A 100 -15.83 -3.49 15.05
CA THR A 100 -16.91 -2.62 15.52
C THR A 100 -17.76 -2.08 14.38
N ASP A 101 -17.12 -1.62 13.30
CA ASP A 101 -17.84 -1.18 12.11
C ASP A 101 -18.14 -2.39 11.24
N ARG A 102 -19.38 -2.86 11.32
CA ARG A 102 -19.85 -4.09 10.68
C ARG A 102 -20.81 -3.83 9.52
N ALA A 103 -20.90 -2.59 9.06
CA ALA A 103 -21.90 -2.21 8.04
C ALA A 103 -21.78 -3.03 6.75
N GLU A 104 -20.55 -3.34 6.33
CA GLU A 104 -20.31 -4.10 5.10
C GLU A 104 -20.02 -5.57 5.34
N ALA A 105 -20.14 -6.05 6.57
CA ALA A 105 -19.91 -7.45 6.87
C ALA A 105 -20.92 -8.33 6.14
N PRO A 106 -20.51 -9.48 5.60
CA PRO A 106 -21.45 -10.38 4.94
C PRO A 106 -22.44 -10.94 5.95
N SER A 107 -23.62 -11.35 5.47
CA SER A 107 -24.71 -11.80 6.34
C SER A 107 -24.35 -13.00 7.22
N ASP A 108 -23.43 -13.83 6.78
CA ASP A 108 -22.98 -15.00 7.53
C ASP A 108 -21.89 -14.66 8.55
N ALA A 109 -21.42 -13.41 8.59
CA ALA A 109 -20.39 -12.93 9.52
C ALA A 109 -20.84 -11.69 10.28
N VAL A 110 -22.15 -11.50 10.46
CA VAL A 110 -22.72 -10.29 11.06
C VAL A 110 -22.34 -10.14 12.52
N ALA A 111 -22.28 -11.23 13.27
CA ALA A 111 -22.03 -11.20 14.70
C ALA A 111 -20.62 -11.72 15.01
N MET A 112 -19.85 -10.90 15.72
CA MET A 112 -18.64 -11.39 16.37
C MET A 112 -19.05 -12.12 17.65
N PRO A 113 -18.38 -13.23 18.00
CA PRO A 113 -18.57 -13.86 19.31
C PRO A 113 -18.32 -12.82 20.39
N ARG A 114 -19.19 -12.78 21.39
CA ARG A 114 -19.06 -11.83 22.52
C ARG A 114 -17.80 -12.05 23.30
N ASP A 115 -17.52 -13.30 23.55
CA ASP A 115 -16.32 -13.73 24.20
C ASP A 115 -15.55 -14.54 23.18
N PRO A 116 -14.43 -14.03 22.67
CA PRO A 116 -13.55 -14.89 21.92
C PRO A 116 -13.27 -16.08 22.84
N ALA A 117 -13.38 -17.27 22.29
CA ALA A 117 -13.06 -18.46 23.04
C ALA A 117 -11.74 -18.21 23.76
N PRO A 118 -11.66 -18.47 25.07
CA PRO A 118 -10.42 -18.25 25.78
C PRO A 118 -9.31 -18.93 25.02
N ALA A 119 -8.22 -18.18 24.80
CA ALA A 119 -7.08 -18.71 24.12
C ALA A 119 -6.68 -19.99 24.81
N ALA A 120 -6.80 -21.07 24.10
CA ALA A 120 -6.40 -22.36 24.60
C ALA A 120 -4.91 -22.35 24.90
#